data_6088295f2340c0bdc4ce9679e2f9d6be
#
_entry.id   6088295f2340c0bdc4ce9679e2f9d6be
#
_cell.length_a   1.000
_cell.length_b   1.000
_cell.length_c   1.000
_cell.angle_alpha   90.00
_cell.angle_beta   90.00
_cell.angle_gamma   90.00
#
_symmetry.space_group_name_H-M   'P 1'
#
loop_
_entity.id
_entity.type
_entity.pdbx_description
1 polymer ?
#
loop_
_entity_poly.entity_id
_entity_poly.type
_entity_poly.pdbx_seq_one_letter_code
_entity_poly.pdbx_strand_id
1 'polypeptide(L)'
;MLNSFGKIVTTDLSPVFAGHSLYTVGWKGSVTMRQIIAAGLLLLLLLFLPPWLRAEEPSPERSVTPQSLQTEQTAQESGAGSDAAHTLRLWDGSTVRTLTAAEYLPGVVRGEMPAVFEPEALKAQAAAERTYLYYRMSAAPKNSHPDADVCTDPGCCTSWLSEEDARAKWGENFQQYEAKVQQAVADTDGQVVLYDGAPIMAVFHSSSAGATAGSGEVWTAELPYLVSVKSPEDSDSVPNYYSVNTFTAEEFRAVFQKAHPEAKLSGDTSGWIRDVALTDAGRVSSAVVGGVTVTGKELRSLYGLRSTAFTVEADGKSVAFHVTGYGHGVGMSQYGANELAKEGKTWQEILQWYYTGVTIGLYNG
;
A
#
# COMPACT_ATOMS: atom_id res chain seq x y z
N MET A 1 25.97 25.65 34.59
CA MET A 1 27.43 25.66 34.43
C MET A 1 27.74 24.74 33.29
N LEU A 2 27.84 25.26 32.08
CA LEU A 2 29.03 25.62 31.30
C LEU A 2 29.87 24.43 30.82
N ASN A 3 29.73 24.18 29.51
CA ASN A 3 30.73 23.89 28.48
C ASN A 3 31.60 22.61 28.54
N SER A 4 31.57 21.85 27.46
CA SER A 4 32.79 21.72 26.65
C SER A 4 32.51 21.19 25.24
N PHE A 5 33.05 21.92 24.26
CA PHE A 5 33.12 21.65 22.82
C PHE A 5 34.11 20.52 22.51
N GLY A 6 33.79 19.68 21.51
CA GLY A 6 34.69 18.65 20.97
C GLY A 6 34.60 18.54 19.44
N LYS A 7 35.41 19.26 18.77
CA LYS A 7 36.06 19.14 17.44
C LYS A 7 35.49 18.18 16.38
N ILE A 8 35.07 18.81 15.30
CA ILE A 8 34.91 18.24 13.96
C ILE A 8 36.29 17.92 13.38
N VAL A 9 36.48 16.69 12.90
CA VAL A 9 37.61 16.29 12.05
C VAL A 9 37.06 16.05 10.65
N THR A 10 37.41 16.95 9.75
CA THR A 10 37.23 16.81 8.29
C THR A 10 38.39 15.98 7.74
N THR A 11 38.12 14.86 7.11
CA THR A 11 39.09 14.16 6.26
C THR A 11 38.68 14.33 4.82
N ASP A 12 39.53 14.98 4.08
CA ASP A 12 39.58 15.10 2.63
C ASP A 12 39.78 13.73 1.99
N LEU A 13 38.95 13.38 1.00
CA LEU A 13 39.22 12.29 0.08
C LEU A 13 39.05 12.79 -1.36
N SER A 14 40.18 13.02 -2.01
CA SER A 14 40.30 13.28 -3.44
C SER A 14 39.94 12.01 -4.27
N PRO A 15 39.40 12.14 -5.49
CA PRO A 15 38.92 11.02 -6.30
C PRO A 15 40.04 10.36 -7.10
N VAL A 16 40.06 9.03 -7.07
CA VAL A 16 40.88 8.21 -7.99
C VAL A 16 40.07 7.96 -9.27
N PHE A 17 40.53 8.50 -10.38
CA PHE A 17 40.07 8.18 -11.72
C PHE A 17 40.62 6.80 -12.14
N ALA A 18 39.74 5.87 -12.52
CA ALA A 18 40.10 4.71 -13.34
C ALA A 18 39.08 4.60 -14.48
N GLY A 19 39.64 4.61 -15.71
CA GLY A 19 38.91 4.76 -16.95
C GLY A 19 38.07 3.56 -17.36
N HIS A 20 36.97 3.86 -18.03
CA HIS A 20 36.23 2.91 -18.85
C HIS A 20 36.10 3.46 -20.28
N SER A 21 36.50 2.58 -21.20
CA SER A 21 36.54 2.71 -22.65
C SER A 21 35.15 3.05 -23.21
N LEU A 22 35.11 4.15 -23.98
CA LEU A 22 33.95 4.53 -24.78
C LEU A 22 33.95 3.70 -26.09
N TYR A 23 32.93 2.86 -26.27
CA TYR A 23 32.63 2.30 -27.59
C TYR A 23 31.90 3.35 -28.42
N THR A 24 32.59 3.89 -29.44
CA THR A 24 31.99 4.74 -30.45
C THR A 24 31.36 3.87 -31.53
N VAL A 25 30.02 3.89 -31.60
CA VAL A 25 29.29 3.37 -32.77
C VAL A 25 29.36 4.44 -33.86
N GLY A 26 30.15 4.19 -34.88
CA GLY A 26 30.31 5.06 -36.04
C GLY A 26 29.08 5.01 -36.95
N TRP A 27 28.29 6.07 -36.99
CA TRP A 27 27.28 6.32 -38.01
C TRP A 27 27.90 7.05 -39.20
N LYS A 28 28.11 6.33 -40.31
CA LYS A 28 28.52 6.89 -41.59
C LYS A 28 27.27 7.33 -42.37
N GLY A 29 26.96 8.61 -42.28
CA GLY A 29 25.95 9.26 -43.10
C GLY A 29 26.06 10.78 -42.90
N SER A 30 26.81 11.47 -43.75
CA SER A 30 26.95 12.93 -43.69
C SER A 30 25.67 13.55 -44.27
N VAL A 31 24.74 13.93 -43.40
CA VAL A 31 23.62 14.79 -43.76
C VAL A 31 24.15 16.23 -43.76
N THR A 32 24.12 16.90 -44.92
CA THR A 32 24.60 18.28 -45.03
C THR A 32 23.65 19.25 -44.36
N MET A 33 24.17 20.33 -43.78
CA MET A 33 23.42 21.38 -43.10
C MET A 33 22.29 21.95 -44.02
N ARG A 34 22.46 21.92 -45.32
CA ARG A 34 21.45 22.33 -46.31
C ARG A 34 20.19 21.42 -46.34
N GLN A 35 20.37 20.12 -46.07
CA GLN A 35 19.25 19.16 -46.04
C GLN A 35 18.41 19.34 -44.77
N ILE A 36 19.06 19.67 -43.62
CA ILE A 36 18.35 19.95 -42.37
C ILE A 36 17.56 21.25 -42.45
N ILE A 37 18.13 22.29 -43.10
CA ILE A 37 17.43 23.58 -43.32
C ILE A 37 16.26 23.42 -44.28
N ALA A 38 16.39 22.61 -45.34
CA ALA A 38 15.32 22.37 -46.28
C ALA A 38 14.15 21.59 -45.65
N ALA A 39 14.44 20.59 -44.80
CA ALA A 39 13.41 19.85 -44.06
C ALA A 39 12.66 20.72 -43.05
N GLY A 40 13.39 21.62 -42.36
CA GLY A 40 12.79 22.55 -41.38
C GLY A 40 11.89 23.59 -42.05
N LEU A 41 12.27 24.12 -43.22
CA LEU A 41 11.45 25.08 -43.97
C LEU A 41 10.19 24.43 -44.56
N LEU A 42 10.27 23.16 -44.97
CA LEU A 42 9.08 22.41 -45.46
C LEU A 42 8.06 22.14 -44.35
N LEU A 43 8.53 21.85 -43.14
CA LEU A 43 7.69 21.64 -41.95
C LEU A 43 6.99 22.94 -41.51
N LEU A 44 7.70 24.08 -41.58
CA LEU A 44 7.14 25.41 -41.28
C LEU A 44 6.08 25.84 -42.30
N LEU A 45 6.27 25.52 -43.59
CA LEU A 45 5.28 25.83 -44.62
C LEU A 45 3.96 25.06 -44.45
N LEU A 46 4.02 23.82 -43.88
CA LEU A 46 2.82 23.02 -43.63
C LEU A 46 2.01 23.53 -42.41
N LEU A 47 2.65 24.24 -41.48
CA LEU A 47 2.01 24.81 -40.29
C LEU A 47 1.25 26.13 -40.57
N PHE A 48 1.54 26.82 -41.68
CA PHE A 48 0.95 28.10 -42.03
C PHE A 48 0.00 28.05 -43.23
N LEU A 49 -0.55 26.85 -43.58
CA LEU A 49 -1.61 26.77 -44.61
C LEU A 49 -2.91 27.38 -44.04
N PRO A 50 -3.47 28.42 -44.71
CA PRO A 50 -4.68 29.07 -44.24
C PRO A 50 -5.88 28.11 -44.25
N PRO A 51 -6.84 28.27 -43.30
CA PRO A 51 -7.92 27.31 -43.06
C PRO A 51 -8.85 27.02 -44.25
N TRP A 52 -8.89 27.90 -45.29
CA TRP A 52 -9.77 27.76 -46.44
C TRP A 52 -9.30 26.76 -47.52
N LEU A 53 -8.14 26.12 -47.34
CA LEU A 53 -7.62 25.06 -48.22
C LEU A 53 -7.95 23.63 -47.73
N ARG A 54 -8.72 23.48 -46.64
CA ARG A 54 -9.26 22.18 -46.24
C ARG A 54 -10.65 22.04 -46.85
N ALA A 55 -10.79 21.14 -47.84
CA ALA A 55 -12.09 20.80 -48.43
C ALA A 55 -12.97 20.15 -47.35
N GLU A 56 -14.09 20.80 -47.01
CA GLU A 56 -15.19 20.21 -46.24
C GLU A 56 -16.19 19.56 -47.21
N GLU A 57 -16.49 18.28 -46.98
CA GLU A 57 -17.66 17.65 -47.61
C GLU A 57 -18.93 18.09 -46.87
N PRO A 58 -20.04 18.41 -47.57
CA PRO A 58 -21.26 18.87 -46.91
C PRO A 58 -22.06 17.71 -46.34
N SER A 59 -22.30 17.71 -45.02
CA SER A 59 -23.30 16.90 -44.34
C SER A 59 -24.69 17.59 -44.41
N PRO A 60 -25.80 16.83 -44.49
CA PRO A 60 -27.13 17.38 -44.68
C PRO A 60 -27.67 18.09 -43.44
N GLU A 61 -28.23 19.27 -43.64
CA GLU A 61 -28.91 20.07 -42.62
C GLU A 61 -30.09 19.32 -42.00
N ARG A 62 -30.03 19.17 -40.68
CA ARG A 62 -31.18 18.82 -39.85
C ARG A 62 -31.55 20.04 -39.01
N SER A 63 -32.68 20.68 -39.36
CA SER A 63 -33.22 21.80 -38.59
C SER A 63 -33.51 21.40 -37.16
N VAL A 64 -32.88 22.08 -36.19
CA VAL A 64 -33.15 21.91 -34.77
C VAL A 64 -33.68 23.24 -34.25
N THR A 65 -34.92 23.20 -33.78
CA THR A 65 -35.61 24.25 -32.99
C THR A 65 -34.83 24.46 -31.68
N PRO A 66 -34.68 25.70 -31.14
CA PRO A 66 -33.98 25.92 -29.91
C PRO A 66 -34.83 25.43 -28.72
N GLN A 67 -34.44 24.28 -28.16
CA GLN A 67 -34.88 23.85 -26.84
C GLN A 67 -33.93 24.38 -25.78
N SER A 68 -34.51 24.98 -24.75
CA SER A 68 -33.90 25.50 -23.55
C SER A 68 -32.88 24.56 -22.97
N LEU A 69 -31.66 25.07 -22.63
CA LEU A 69 -30.69 24.46 -21.77
C LEU A 69 -31.32 24.23 -20.36
N GLN A 70 -31.92 23.07 -20.18
CA GLN A 70 -32.12 22.51 -18.86
C GLN A 70 -30.83 21.80 -18.52
N THR A 71 -30.13 22.30 -17.52
CA THR A 71 -29.08 21.63 -16.80
C THR A 71 -29.69 20.34 -16.24
N GLU A 72 -29.49 19.22 -16.90
CA GLU A 72 -29.71 17.89 -16.31
C GLU A 72 -28.64 17.71 -15.25
N GLN A 73 -28.98 18.10 -14.02
CA GLN A 73 -28.45 17.43 -12.85
C GLN A 73 -28.92 15.98 -12.98
N THR A 74 -28.03 15.10 -13.43
CA THR A 74 -28.18 13.67 -13.22
C THR A 74 -28.29 13.46 -11.71
N ALA A 75 -29.52 13.37 -11.21
CA ALA A 75 -29.80 12.74 -9.94
C ALA A 75 -29.26 11.31 -10.10
N GLN A 76 -28.11 11.04 -9.47
CA GLN A 76 -27.56 9.72 -9.35
C GLN A 76 -28.62 8.92 -8.61
N GLU A 77 -29.33 8.05 -9.32
CA GLU A 77 -30.19 7.06 -8.70
C GLU A 77 -29.32 6.31 -7.70
N SER A 78 -29.65 6.39 -6.42
CA SER A 78 -29.08 5.56 -5.37
C SER A 78 -29.50 4.13 -5.65
N GLY A 79 -28.75 3.46 -6.56
CA GLY A 79 -28.95 2.08 -6.94
C GLY A 79 -28.69 1.16 -5.75
N ALA A 80 -29.22 -0.03 -5.79
CA ALA A 80 -29.08 -1.05 -4.73
C ALA A 80 -27.64 -1.39 -4.34
N GLY A 81 -26.64 -0.96 -5.13
CA GLY A 81 -25.21 -1.15 -4.87
C GLY A 81 -24.49 0.05 -4.24
N SER A 82 -25.18 1.16 -3.91
CA SER A 82 -24.55 2.35 -3.30
C SER A 82 -24.23 2.12 -1.82
N ASP A 83 -23.11 2.70 -1.34
CA ASP A 83 -22.72 2.68 0.07
C ASP A 83 -23.81 3.20 1.03
N ALA A 84 -24.63 4.14 0.57
CA ALA A 84 -25.75 4.68 1.33
C ALA A 84 -26.92 3.67 1.53
N ALA A 85 -27.01 2.64 0.67
CA ALA A 85 -28.05 1.62 0.76
C ALA A 85 -27.71 0.47 1.73
N HIS A 86 -26.43 0.33 2.11
CA HIS A 86 -25.95 -0.77 2.94
C HIS A 86 -25.68 -0.29 4.37
N THR A 87 -26.29 -0.95 5.36
CA THR A 87 -26.08 -0.69 6.77
C THR A 87 -25.21 -1.76 7.41
N LEU A 88 -24.42 -1.37 8.41
CA LEU A 88 -23.55 -2.26 9.20
C LEU A 88 -23.66 -1.94 10.69
N ARG A 89 -23.23 -2.88 11.52
CA ARG A 89 -23.12 -2.73 12.97
C ARG A 89 -21.65 -2.63 13.33
N LEU A 90 -21.25 -1.46 13.84
CA LEU A 90 -19.89 -1.14 14.28
C LEU A 90 -19.79 -1.26 15.79
N TRP A 91 -18.87 -2.08 16.31
CA TRP A 91 -18.43 -2.05 17.70
C TRP A 91 -17.32 -1.00 17.88
N ASP A 92 -17.55 0.03 18.67
CA ASP A 92 -16.59 1.12 18.88
C ASP A 92 -15.69 0.94 20.12
N GLY A 93 -15.74 -0.24 20.74
CA GLY A 93 -15.02 -0.54 21.98
C GLY A 93 -15.91 -0.43 23.22
N SER A 94 -17.11 0.17 23.11
CA SER A 94 -18.05 0.35 24.21
C SER A 94 -19.49 0.01 23.84
N THR A 95 -19.93 0.39 22.64
CA THR A 95 -21.30 0.21 22.15
C THR A 95 -21.33 -0.24 20.70
N VAL A 96 -22.45 -0.87 20.32
CA VAL A 96 -22.75 -1.20 18.92
C VAL A 96 -23.52 -0.04 18.30
N ARG A 97 -23.00 0.51 17.20
CA ARG A 97 -23.62 1.58 16.43
C ARG A 97 -24.05 1.06 15.07
N THR A 98 -25.22 1.46 14.60
CA THR A 98 -25.64 1.19 13.21
C THR A 98 -25.27 2.39 12.35
N LEU A 99 -24.53 2.15 11.29
CA LEU A 99 -24.08 3.14 10.31
C LEU A 99 -24.41 2.64 8.91
N THR A 100 -24.48 3.54 7.93
CA THR A 100 -24.37 3.16 6.53
C THR A 100 -22.89 2.93 6.16
N ALA A 101 -22.62 2.20 5.08
CA ALA A 101 -21.25 2.06 4.57
C ALA A 101 -20.67 3.45 4.18
N ALA A 102 -21.50 4.37 3.66
CA ALA A 102 -21.12 5.74 3.35
C ALA A 102 -20.64 6.53 4.59
N GLU A 103 -21.22 6.28 5.77
CA GLU A 103 -20.78 6.89 7.04
C GLU A 103 -19.54 6.21 7.63
N TYR A 104 -19.37 4.90 7.41
CA TYR A 104 -18.28 4.11 7.95
C TYR A 104 -16.97 4.27 7.19
N LEU A 105 -17.00 4.17 5.85
CA LEU A 105 -15.82 4.09 4.99
C LEU A 105 -14.86 5.29 5.11
N PRO A 106 -15.30 6.55 5.19
CA PRO A 106 -14.38 7.65 5.43
C PRO A 106 -13.56 7.47 6.72
N GLY A 107 -14.14 6.90 7.76
CA GLY A 107 -13.48 6.64 9.04
C GLY A 107 -12.35 5.62 8.93
N VAL A 108 -12.53 4.55 8.17
CA VAL A 108 -11.46 3.54 7.98
C VAL A 108 -10.36 4.08 7.07
N VAL A 109 -10.67 4.79 5.99
CA VAL A 109 -9.66 5.40 5.12
C VAL A 109 -8.81 6.43 5.90
N ARG A 110 -9.43 7.26 6.78
CA ARG A 110 -8.71 8.18 7.69
C ARG A 110 -7.77 7.45 8.64
N GLY A 111 -8.20 6.30 9.13
CA GLY A 111 -7.47 5.49 10.11
C GLY A 111 -6.27 4.76 9.51
N GLU A 112 -6.44 4.24 8.30
CA GLU A 112 -5.51 3.30 7.69
C GLU A 112 -4.50 3.95 6.74
N MET A 113 -4.92 4.90 5.91
CA MET A 113 -4.02 5.45 4.87
C MET A 113 -3.66 6.91 5.12
N PRO A 114 -2.38 7.31 4.94
CA PRO A 114 -2.00 8.72 4.98
C PRO A 114 -2.73 9.54 3.92
N ALA A 115 -3.46 10.59 4.34
CA ALA A 115 -4.24 11.43 3.44
C ALA A 115 -3.39 12.26 2.44
N VAL A 116 -2.06 12.29 2.63
CA VAL A 116 -1.11 12.88 1.68
C VAL A 116 -0.88 12.02 0.45
N PHE A 117 -1.27 10.74 0.47
CA PHE A 117 -1.10 9.83 -0.65
C PHE A 117 -1.88 10.28 -1.88
N GLU A 118 -1.50 9.75 -3.04
CA GLU A 118 -2.14 10.06 -4.31
C GLU A 118 -3.62 9.66 -4.31
N PRO A 119 -4.49 10.39 -5.03
CA PRO A 119 -5.93 10.11 -5.09
C PRO A 119 -6.25 8.67 -5.49
N GLU A 120 -5.53 8.11 -6.45
CA GLU A 120 -5.77 6.73 -6.91
C GLU A 120 -5.40 5.68 -5.85
N ALA A 121 -4.40 5.94 -5.00
CA ALA A 121 -4.09 5.09 -3.86
C ALA A 121 -5.19 5.14 -2.79
N LEU A 122 -5.73 6.33 -2.50
CA LEU A 122 -6.85 6.50 -1.56
C LEU A 122 -8.12 5.81 -2.08
N LYS A 123 -8.40 5.89 -3.39
CA LYS A 123 -9.52 5.16 -4.03
C LYS A 123 -9.33 3.64 -3.94
N ALA A 124 -8.11 3.15 -4.18
CA ALA A 124 -7.80 1.72 -4.02
C ALA A 124 -8.03 1.27 -2.57
N GLN A 125 -7.61 2.07 -1.59
CA GLN A 125 -7.89 1.78 -0.18
C GLN A 125 -9.38 1.77 0.12
N ALA A 126 -10.13 2.78 -0.35
CA ALA A 126 -11.58 2.85 -0.12
C ALA A 126 -12.34 1.63 -0.69
N ALA A 127 -11.99 1.20 -1.89
CA ALA A 127 -12.59 0.01 -2.51
C ALA A 127 -12.14 -1.29 -1.80
N ALA A 128 -10.88 -1.39 -1.35
CA ALA A 128 -10.41 -2.53 -0.56
C ALA A 128 -11.14 -2.62 0.80
N GLU A 129 -11.31 -1.51 1.51
CA GLU A 129 -12.05 -1.45 2.78
C GLU A 129 -13.52 -1.82 2.63
N ARG A 130 -14.18 -1.31 1.59
CA ARG A 130 -15.56 -1.67 1.24
C ARG A 130 -15.67 -3.16 0.98
N THR A 131 -14.74 -3.72 0.23
CA THR A 131 -14.69 -5.15 -0.07
C THR A 131 -14.51 -5.97 1.19
N TYR A 132 -13.57 -5.57 2.06
CA TYR A 132 -13.36 -6.22 3.36
C TYR A 132 -14.59 -6.13 4.27
N LEU A 133 -15.27 -4.99 4.30
CA LEU A 133 -16.53 -4.81 5.02
C LEU A 133 -17.56 -5.85 4.57
N TYR A 134 -17.84 -5.96 3.27
CA TYR A 134 -18.83 -6.90 2.77
C TYR A 134 -18.40 -8.37 2.97
N TYR A 135 -17.11 -8.67 2.79
CA TYR A 135 -16.57 -9.98 3.18
C TYR A 135 -16.84 -10.27 4.67
N ARG A 136 -16.67 -9.29 5.55
CA ARG A 136 -16.93 -9.45 6.99
C ARG A 136 -18.40 -9.61 7.31
N MET A 137 -19.28 -8.90 6.64
CA MET A 137 -20.74 -9.02 6.81
C MET A 137 -21.27 -10.39 6.38
N SER A 138 -20.67 -11.01 5.36
CA SER A 138 -21.02 -12.37 4.90
C SER A 138 -20.44 -13.48 5.80
N ALA A 139 -19.46 -13.19 6.65
CA ALA A 139 -18.83 -14.15 7.54
C ALA A 139 -19.55 -14.24 8.90
N ALA A 140 -19.29 -15.32 9.64
CA ALA A 140 -19.77 -15.44 11.01
C ALA A 140 -19.19 -14.32 11.89
N PRO A 141 -19.96 -13.75 12.86
CA PRO A 141 -19.47 -12.76 13.82
C PRO A 141 -18.23 -13.24 14.57
N LYS A 142 -17.32 -12.33 14.89
CA LYS A 142 -16.15 -12.63 15.73
C LYS A 142 -16.56 -12.76 17.19
N ASN A 143 -15.91 -13.67 17.91
CA ASN A 143 -16.15 -13.85 19.34
C ASN A 143 -15.93 -12.57 20.18
N SER A 144 -15.03 -11.68 19.71
CA SER A 144 -14.73 -10.40 20.37
C SER A 144 -15.84 -9.35 20.27
N HIS A 145 -16.74 -9.48 19.29
CA HIS A 145 -17.87 -8.57 19.06
C HIS A 145 -19.03 -9.29 18.34
N PRO A 146 -19.72 -10.25 19.02
CA PRO A 146 -20.70 -11.13 18.40
C PRO A 146 -21.94 -10.40 17.83
N ASP A 147 -22.24 -9.20 18.34
CA ASP A 147 -23.39 -8.39 17.94
C ASP A 147 -23.04 -7.33 16.88
N ALA A 148 -21.79 -7.32 16.36
CA ALA A 148 -21.31 -6.37 15.37
C ALA A 148 -20.66 -7.05 14.19
N ASP A 149 -20.73 -6.40 13.03
CA ASP A 149 -20.14 -6.89 11.78
C ASP A 149 -18.64 -6.58 11.74
N VAL A 150 -18.25 -5.40 12.22
CA VAL A 150 -16.87 -4.90 12.32
C VAL A 150 -16.64 -4.14 13.63
N CYS A 151 -15.36 -3.88 13.95
CA CYS A 151 -14.98 -3.06 15.10
C CYS A 151 -13.87 -2.07 14.72
N THR A 152 -13.57 -1.13 15.62
CA THR A 152 -12.55 -0.09 15.44
C THR A 152 -11.14 -0.52 15.84
N ASP A 153 -10.95 -1.76 16.29
CA ASP A 153 -9.65 -2.30 16.72
C ASP A 153 -8.86 -2.84 15.51
N PRO A 154 -7.69 -2.26 15.17
CA PRO A 154 -6.85 -2.73 14.05
C PRO A 154 -6.27 -4.13 14.29
N GLY A 155 -6.23 -4.61 15.52
CA GLY A 155 -5.83 -6.00 15.85
C GLY A 155 -6.91 -7.03 15.53
N CYS A 156 -8.15 -6.59 15.29
CA CYS A 156 -9.31 -7.43 15.04
C CYS A 156 -9.93 -7.20 13.65
N CYS A 157 -10.20 -5.96 13.29
CA CYS A 157 -10.78 -5.55 12.02
C CYS A 157 -9.85 -4.55 11.32
N THR A 158 -10.25 -3.29 11.21
CA THR A 158 -9.48 -2.20 10.62
C THR A 158 -9.49 -0.98 11.55
N SER A 159 -8.48 -0.13 11.47
CA SER A 159 -8.44 1.11 12.23
C SER A 159 -9.57 2.03 11.75
N TRP A 160 -10.27 2.63 12.68
CA TRP A 160 -11.32 3.61 12.39
C TRP A 160 -11.04 4.91 13.12
N LEU A 161 -11.02 6.04 12.41
CA LEU A 161 -10.76 7.35 12.96
C LEU A 161 -11.97 8.25 12.77
N SER A 162 -12.49 8.81 13.87
CA SER A 162 -13.59 9.77 13.81
C SER A 162 -13.18 11.06 13.08
N GLU A 163 -14.15 11.83 12.61
CA GLU A 163 -13.88 13.15 12.03
C GLU A 163 -13.25 14.10 13.06
N GLU A 164 -13.68 14.02 14.32
CA GLU A 164 -13.15 14.83 15.42
C GLU A 164 -11.66 14.51 15.67
N ASP A 165 -11.32 13.22 15.77
CA ASP A 165 -9.94 12.79 15.97
C ASP A 165 -9.06 13.11 14.75
N ALA A 166 -9.59 12.98 13.54
CA ALA A 166 -8.91 13.37 12.32
C ALA A 166 -8.65 14.88 12.28
N ARG A 167 -9.61 15.70 12.71
CA ARG A 167 -9.45 17.15 12.83
C ARG A 167 -8.35 17.51 13.83
N ALA A 168 -8.31 16.85 14.96
CA ALA A 168 -7.25 17.01 15.95
C ALA A 168 -5.87 16.56 15.41
N LYS A 169 -5.82 15.43 14.70
CA LYS A 169 -4.59 14.85 14.12
C LYS A 169 -4.02 15.69 12.98
N TRP A 170 -4.87 16.20 12.08
CA TRP A 170 -4.46 16.89 10.85
C TRP A 170 -4.37 18.40 10.97
N GLY A 171 -4.97 18.99 12.01
CA GLY A 171 -4.90 20.43 12.30
C GLY A 171 -5.33 21.28 11.09
N GLU A 172 -4.47 22.19 10.65
CA GLU A 172 -4.75 23.11 9.54
C GLU A 172 -4.99 22.38 8.20
N ASN A 173 -4.44 21.20 8.02
CA ASN A 173 -4.62 20.41 6.80
C ASN A 173 -5.95 19.65 6.76
N PHE A 174 -6.75 19.68 7.83
CA PHE A 174 -7.95 18.87 7.96
C PHE A 174 -8.90 19.02 6.76
N GLN A 175 -9.23 20.24 6.36
CA GLN A 175 -10.17 20.47 5.25
C GLN A 175 -9.71 19.83 3.94
N GLN A 176 -8.42 19.97 3.62
CA GLN A 176 -7.84 19.41 2.41
C GLN A 176 -7.81 17.87 2.44
N TYR A 177 -7.36 17.30 3.56
CA TYR A 177 -7.22 15.85 3.70
C TYR A 177 -8.58 15.15 3.77
N GLU A 178 -9.52 15.75 4.50
CA GLU A 178 -10.90 15.26 4.58
C GLU A 178 -11.58 15.25 3.20
N ALA A 179 -11.43 16.34 2.44
CA ALA A 179 -11.98 16.40 1.08
C ALA A 179 -11.41 15.29 0.18
N LYS A 180 -10.11 14.99 0.28
CA LYS A 180 -9.50 13.87 -0.48
C LYS A 180 -10.07 12.52 -0.07
N VAL A 181 -10.26 12.27 1.23
CA VAL A 181 -10.83 11.02 1.74
C VAL A 181 -12.26 10.85 1.27
N GLN A 182 -13.10 11.88 1.45
CA GLN A 182 -14.51 11.87 1.04
C GLN A 182 -14.63 11.65 -0.49
N GLN A 183 -13.79 12.31 -1.28
CA GLN A 183 -13.79 12.15 -2.73
C GLN A 183 -13.38 10.73 -3.14
N ALA A 184 -12.37 10.14 -2.49
CA ALA A 184 -11.93 8.78 -2.80
C ALA A 184 -13.04 7.74 -2.51
N VAL A 185 -13.79 7.90 -1.44
CA VAL A 185 -14.94 7.05 -1.10
C VAL A 185 -16.06 7.24 -2.12
N ALA A 186 -16.39 8.50 -2.45
CA ALA A 186 -17.47 8.82 -3.41
C ALA A 186 -17.15 8.34 -4.83
N ASP A 187 -15.90 8.53 -5.31
CA ASP A 187 -15.47 8.10 -6.65
C ASP A 187 -15.50 6.57 -6.84
N THR A 188 -15.53 5.82 -5.75
CA THR A 188 -15.54 4.35 -5.74
C THR A 188 -16.85 3.78 -5.20
N ASP A 189 -17.92 4.59 -5.06
CA ASP A 189 -19.18 4.19 -4.43
C ASP A 189 -19.68 2.84 -4.97
N GLY A 190 -19.99 1.91 -4.06
CA GLY A 190 -20.47 0.56 -4.36
C GLY A 190 -19.48 -0.38 -5.06
N GLN A 191 -18.27 0.09 -5.43
CA GLN A 191 -17.29 -0.74 -6.13
C GLN A 191 -16.51 -1.64 -5.18
N VAL A 192 -16.48 -2.94 -5.46
CA VAL A 192 -15.79 -3.97 -4.67
C VAL A 192 -14.89 -4.84 -5.54
N VAL A 193 -13.94 -5.50 -4.91
CA VAL A 193 -13.05 -6.48 -5.52
C VAL A 193 -13.66 -7.88 -5.35
N LEU A 194 -13.88 -8.57 -6.46
CA LEU A 194 -14.57 -9.86 -6.51
C LEU A 194 -13.64 -10.96 -7.04
N TYR A 195 -13.73 -12.12 -6.43
CA TYR A 195 -13.18 -13.36 -6.94
C TYR A 195 -14.30 -14.41 -7.01
N ASP A 196 -14.51 -15.01 -8.18
CA ASP A 196 -15.64 -15.91 -8.44
C ASP A 196 -17.01 -15.31 -8.03
N GLY A 197 -17.19 -14.00 -8.25
CA GLY A 197 -18.43 -13.27 -7.97
C GLY A 197 -18.68 -12.92 -6.49
N ALA A 198 -17.77 -13.27 -5.58
CA ALA A 198 -17.87 -12.95 -4.16
C ALA A 198 -16.81 -11.90 -3.73
N PRO A 199 -17.13 -11.01 -2.76
CA PRO A 199 -16.14 -10.11 -2.17
C PRO A 199 -14.97 -10.87 -1.57
N ILE A 200 -13.74 -10.46 -1.90
CA ILE A 200 -12.53 -11.09 -1.37
C ILE A 200 -12.23 -10.63 0.06
N MET A 201 -11.38 -11.37 0.75
CA MET A 201 -10.71 -10.90 1.96
C MET A 201 -9.63 -9.88 1.56
N ALA A 202 -10.03 -8.63 1.28
CA ALA A 202 -9.20 -7.57 0.75
C ALA A 202 -8.27 -6.98 1.83
N VAL A 203 -7.31 -7.77 2.30
CA VAL A 203 -6.34 -7.37 3.31
C VAL A 203 -5.23 -6.53 2.71
N PHE A 204 -4.67 -5.64 3.53
CA PHE A 204 -3.60 -4.74 3.15
C PHE A 204 -2.61 -4.57 4.32
N HIS A 205 -1.48 -3.95 4.05
CA HIS A 205 -0.44 -3.68 5.04
C HIS A 205 0.33 -2.40 4.66
N SER A 206 1.10 -1.85 5.58
CA SER A 206 1.77 -0.55 5.37
C SER A 206 2.77 -0.61 4.22
N SER A 207 3.83 -1.44 4.33
CA SER A 207 4.87 -1.55 3.29
C SER A 207 5.46 -2.95 3.20
N SER A 208 5.73 -3.40 1.98
CA SER A 208 6.41 -4.65 1.67
C SER A 208 7.93 -4.50 1.71
N ALA A 209 8.64 -5.61 1.56
CA ALA A 209 10.09 -5.67 1.42
C ALA A 209 10.46 -6.08 -0.03
N GLY A 210 9.96 -5.32 -1.03
CA GLY A 210 10.15 -5.59 -2.46
C GLY A 210 9.12 -6.55 -3.07
N ALA A 211 8.45 -7.38 -2.25
CA ALA A 211 7.34 -8.24 -2.66
C ALA A 211 6.37 -8.49 -1.51
N THR A 212 5.10 -8.75 -1.85
CA THR A 212 4.08 -9.17 -0.89
C THR A 212 4.25 -10.65 -0.54
N ALA A 213 3.69 -11.08 0.58
CA ALA A 213 3.61 -12.50 0.96
C ALA A 213 2.37 -13.17 0.37
N GLY A 214 2.46 -14.42 0.02
CA GLY A 214 1.29 -15.27 -0.21
C GLY A 214 0.53 -15.54 1.09
N SER A 215 -0.79 -15.69 1.03
CA SER A 215 -1.60 -15.93 2.24
C SER A 215 -1.19 -17.21 2.98
N GLY A 216 -0.83 -18.28 2.26
CA GLY A 216 -0.34 -19.52 2.85
C GLY A 216 0.98 -19.41 3.61
N GLU A 217 1.79 -18.37 3.33
CA GLU A 217 3.03 -18.10 4.08
C GLU A 217 2.77 -17.47 5.47
N VAL A 218 1.63 -16.84 5.66
CA VAL A 218 1.31 -16.07 6.88
C VAL A 218 0.15 -16.67 7.65
N TRP A 219 -0.81 -17.29 6.94
CA TRP A 219 -2.01 -17.88 7.51
C TRP A 219 -2.16 -19.35 7.06
N THR A 220 -3.07 -20.07 7.71
CA THR A 220 -3.36 -21.47 7.37
C THR A 220 -4.09 -21.60 6.03
N ALA A 221 -4.87 -20.59 5.66
CA ALA A 221 -5.64 -20.59 4.42
C ALA A 221 -4.83 -20.05 3.25
N GLU A 222 -4.67 -20.85 2.22
CA GLU A 222 -4.12 -20.42 0.93
C GLU A 222 -5.24 -19.89 0.06
N LEU A 223 -5.24 -18.58 -0.21
CA LEU A 223 -6.27 -17.91 -0.99
C LEU A 223 -5.71 -17.56 -2.38
N PRO A 224 -6.37 -17.99 -3.48
CA PRO A 224 -5.81 -17.90 -4.83
C PRO A 224 -5.58 -16.47 -5.31
N TYR A 225 -6.29 -15.50 -4.75
CA TYR A 225 -6.14 -14.08 -5.06
C TYR A 225 -5.13 -13.34 -4.15
N LEU A 226 -4.56 -13.99 -3.12
CA LEU A 226 -3.55 -13.44 -2.21
C LEU A 226 -2.23 -14.18 -2.38
N VAL A 227 -1.61 -14.00 -3.54
CA VAL A 227 -0.29 -14.54 -3.88
C VAL A 227 0.79 -13.47 -3.76
N SER A 228 2.06 -13.88 -3.75
CA SER A 228 3.18 -12.95 -3.74
C SER A 228 3.26 -12.20 -5.07
N VAL A 229 3.33 -10.87 -5.02
CA VAL A 229 3.54 -9.97 -6.17
C VAL A 229 4.63 -8.94 -5.84
N LYS A 230 5.30 -8.41 -6.86
CA LYS A 230 6.26 -7.31 -6.68
C LYS A 230 5.55 -6.07 -6.14
N SER A 231 6.26 -5.33 -5.29
CA SER A 231 5.76 -4.07 -4.71
C SER A 231 6.85 -3.01 -4.87
N PRO A 232 6.55 -1.84 -5.47
CA PRO A 232 7.56 -0.92 -5.98
C PRO A 232 8.18 -0.01 -4.92
N GLU A 233 7.59 0.11 -3.74
CA GLU A 233 8.08 0.98 -2.68
C GLU A 233 9.45 0.57 -2.15
N ASP A 234 10.22 1.56 -1.70
CA ASP A 234 11.58 1.42 -1.19
C ASP A 234 11.87 2.39 -0.02
N SER A 235 13.15 2.52 0.35
CA SER A 235 13.59 3.40 1.43
C SER A 235 13.39 4.90 1.14
N ASP A 236 13.28 5.30 -0.11
CA ASP A 236 13.10 6.70 -0.49
C ASP A 236 11.63 7.11 -0.36
N SER A 237 10.73 6.17 -0.56
CA SER A 237 9.28 6.37 -0.50
C SER A 237 8.66 6.08 0.87
N VAL A 238 9.29 5.21 1.69
CA VAL A 238 8.72 4.74 2.97
C VAL A 238 9.52 5.23 4.17
N PRO A 239 8.96 6.07 5.04
CA PRO A 239 9.61 6.46 6.30
C PRO A 239 9.89 5.23 7.18
N ASN A 240 11.13 5.14 7.67
CA ASN A 240 11.58 3.99 8.48
C ASN A 240 11.38 2.63 7.79
N TYR A 241 11.63 2.57 6.47
CA TYR A 241 11.58 1.34 5.68
C TYR A 241 12.47 0.25 6.28
N TYR A 242 13.66 0.64 6.75
CA TYR A 242 14.55 -0.20 7.55
C TYR A 242 14.43 0.18 9.03
N SER A 243 14.43 -0.83 9.88
CA SER A 243 14.49 -0.66 11.33
C SER A 243 15.36 -1.73 11.95
N VAL A 244 15.99 -1.41 13.10
CA VAL A 244 16.83 -2.35 13.84
C VAL A 244 16.29 -2.44 15.27
N ASN A 245 16.03 -3.68 15.70
CA ASN A 245 15.64 -4.00 17.07
C ASN A 245 16.77 -4.80 17.71
N THR A 246 17.47 -4.22 18.67
CA THR A 246 18.60 -4.87 19.36
C THR A 246 18.20 -5.22 20.78
N PHE A 247 18.53 -6.44 21.19
CA PHE A 247 18.28 -6.99 22.52
C PHE A 247 19.59 -7.49 23.10
N THR A 248 19.87 -7.19 24.36
CA THR A 248 20.95 -7.82 25.08
C THR A 248 20.69 -9.34 25.22
N ALA A 249 21.70 -10.12 25.45
CA ALA A 249 21.57 -11.57 25.68
C ALA A 249 20.55 -11.91 26.78
N GLU A 250 20.48 -11.08 27.81
CA GLU A 250 19.54 -11.25 28.91
C GLU A 250 18.10 -10.97 28.50
N GLU A 251 17.85 -9.84 27.83
CA GLU A 251 16.51 -9.46 27.33
C GLU A 251 16.01 -10.48 26.32
N PHE A 252 16.84 -10.86 25.34
CA PHE A 252 16.45 -11.86 24.35
C PHE A 252 16.06 -13.17 25.00
N ARG A 253 16.90 -13.67 25.92
CA ARG A 253 16.64 -14.91 26.65
C ARG A 253 15.37 -14.82 27.47
N ALA A 254 15.18 -13.75 28.23
CA ALA A 254 13.99 -13.57 29.08
C ALA A 254 12.69 -13.60 28.28
N VAL A 255 12.64 -12.94 27.11
CA VAL A 255 11.48 -12.94 26.21
C VAL A 255 11.27 -14.35 25.64
N PHE A 256 12.31 -14.95 25.06
CA PHE A 256 12.16 -16.23 24.37
C PHE A 256 11.85 -17.39 25.33
N GLN A 257 12.55 -17.52 26.46
CA GLN A 257 12.33 -18.61 27.42
C GLN A 257 11.00 -18.49 28.18
N LYS A 258 10.39 -17.32 28.20
CA LYS A 258 9.02 -17.18 28.72
C LYS A 258 8.01 -17.94 27.86
N ALA A 259 8.22 -17.94 26.52
CA ALA A 259 7.39 -18.69 25.57
C ALA A 259 7.86 -20.15 25.41
N HIS A 260 9.17 -20.36 25.46
CA HIS A 260 9.87 -21.64 25.21
C HIS A 260 10.85 -21.98 26.36
N PRO A 261 10.35 -22.46 27.50
CA PRO A 261 11.21 -22.75 28.65
C PRO A 261 12.30 -23.81 28.37
N GLU A 262 12.09 -24.67 27.37
CA GLU A 262 13.01 -25.71 26.91
C GLU A 262 14.20 -25.18 26.11
N ALA A 263 14.17 -23.95 25.66
CA ALA A 263 15.21 -23.36 24.81
C ALA A 263 16.55 -23.23 25.51
N LYS A 264 17.62 -23.69 24.86
CA LYS A 264 18.99 -23.66 25.35
C LYS A 264 19.72 -22.40 24.87
N LEU A 265 19.63 -21.33 25.64
CA LEU A 265 20.24 -20.02 25.36
C LEU A 265 21.33 -19.74 26.39
N SER A 266 22.41 -20.53 26.39
CA SER A 266 23.58 -20.36 27.23
C SER A 266 24.80 -19.91 26.46
N GLY A 267 25.77 -19.30 27.11
CA GLY A 267 26.99 -18.78 26.49
C GLY A 267 26.74 -17.48 25.69
N ASP A 268 27.54 -17.27 24.65
CA ASP A 268 27.38 -16.13 23.76
C ASP A 268 26.20 -16.30 22.79
N THR A 269 25.74 -15.18 22.21
CA THR A 269 24.55 -15.15 21.39
C THR A 269 24.77 -15.69 19.97
N SER A 270 26.01 -15.87 19.51
CA SER A 270 26.36 -16.17 18.11
C SER A 270 25.76 -17.49 17.58
N GLY A 271 25.48 -18.44 18.43
CA GLY A 271 24.89 -19.73 18.06
C GLY A 271 23.42 -19.90 18.45
N TRP A 272 22.78 -18.88 18.97
CA TRP A 272 21.41 -18.98 19.47
C TRP A 272 20.36 -19.13 18.38
N ILE A 273 20.54 -18.40 17.27
CA ILE A 273 19.64 -18.43 16.12
C ILE A 273 20.39 -19.03 14.93
N ARG A 274 19.79 -20.03 14.31
CA ARG A 274 20.35 -20.75 13.17
C ARG A 274 19.25 -21.29 12.26
N ASP A 275 19.64 -21.87 11.14
CA ASP A 275 18.75 -22.57 10.20
C ASP A 275 17.55 -21.68 9.79
N VAL A 276 17.85 -20.39 9.51
CA VAL A 276 16.83 -19.41 9.09
C VAL A 276 16.41 -19.74 7.67
N ALA A 277 15.17 -20.19 7.50
CA ALA A 277 14.56 -20.45 6.22
C ALA A 277 13.72 -19.23 5.78
N LEU A 278 13.77 -18.94 4.48
CA LEU A 278 13.03 -17.83 3.88
C LEU A 278 11.93 -18.36 2.94
N THR A 279 10.88 -17.58 2.79
CA THR A 279 9.88 -17.74 1.71
C THR A 279 10.43 -17.17 0.40
N ASP A 280 9.75 -17.43 -0.72
CA ASP A 280 10.11 -16.85 -2.03
C ASP A 280 10.04 -15.30 -2.03
N ALA A 281 9.22 -14.73 -1.15
CA ALA A 281 9.13 -13.28 -0.93
C ALA A 281 10.23 -12.71 0.00
N GLY A 282 11.25 -13.52 0.37
CA GLY A 282 12.37 -13.10 1.21
C GLY A 282 12.01 -12.87 2.69
N ARG A 283 10.91 -13.44 3.16
CA ARG A 283 10.46 -13.34 4.56
C ARG A 283 10.89 -14.58 5.34
N VAL A 284 11.18 -14.42 6.61
CA VAL A 284 11.52 -15.57 7.49
C VAL A 284 10.28 -16.44 7.66
N SER A 285 10.35 -17.67 7.15
CA SER A 285 9.33 -18.71 7.35
C SER A 285 9.54 -19.43 8.68
N SER A 286 10.79 -19.83 8.97
CA SER A 286 11.16 -20.48 10.23
C SER A 286 12.61 -20.21 10.60
N ALA A 287 12.94 -20.43 11.88
CA ALA A 287 14.30 -20.41 12.40
C ALA A 287 14.41 -21.39 13.59
N VAL A 288 15.61 -21.85 13.91
CA VAL A 288 15.90 -22.61 15.11
C VAL A 288 16.53 -21.70 16.15
N VAL A 289 15.88 -21.52 17.30
CA VAL A 289 16.34 -20.64 18.38
C VAL A 289 16.54 -21.49 19.65
N GLY A 290 17.79 -21.59 20.13
CA GLY A 290 18.10 -22.39 21.30
C GLY A 290 17.71 -23.87 21.19
N GLY A 291 17.62 -24.40 19.96
CA GLY A 291 17.17 -25.77 19.65
C GLY A 291 15.67 -25.94 19.44
N VAL A 292 14.89 -24.86 19.52
CA VAL A 292 13.45 -24.85 19.28
C VAL A 292 13.18 -24.26 17.89
N THR A 293 12.40 -24.96 17.06
CA THR A 293 11.96 -24.44 15.76
C THR A 293 10.75 -23.52 15.95
N VAL A 294 10.87 -22.28 15.46
CA VAL A 294 9.82 -21.26 15.55
C VAL A 294 9.57 -20.62 14.18
N THR A 295 8.41 -20.03 13.99
CA THR A 295 8.09 -19.30 12.76
C THR A 295 8.58 -17.84 12.81
N GLY A 296 8.81 -17.23 11.63
CA GLY A 296 9.09 -15.80 11.54
C GLY A 296 7.97 -14.94 12.12
N LYS A 297 6.72 -15.37 11.99
CA LYS A 297 5.54 -14.73 12.60
C LYS A 297 5.63 -14.73 14.13
N GLU A 298 6.05 -15.83 14.73
CA GLU A 298 6.24 -15.95 16.17
C GLU A 298 7.37 -15.04 16.67
N LEU A 299 8.52 -15.04 15.98
CA LEU A 299 9.62 -14.12 16.30
C LEU A 299 9.19 -12.66 16.19
N ARG A 300 8.44 -12.32 15.11
CA ARG A 300 7.85 -10.98 14.96
C ARG A 300 7.00 -10.60 16.17
N SER A 301 6.15 -11.51 16.64
CA SER A 301 5.24 -11.27 17.77
C SER A 301 6.00 -11.13 19.08
N LEU A 302 6.95 -12.03 19.35
CA LEU A 302 7.72 -12.06 20.61
C LEU A 302 8.57 -10.79 20.77
N TYR A 303 9.19 -10.32 19.70
CA TYR A 303 10.15 -9.21 19.72
C TYR A 303 9.59 -7.89 19.19
N GLY A 304 8.30 -7.81 18.89
CA GLY A 304 7.64 -6.59 18.42
C GLY A 304 8.21 -6.09 17.09
N LEU A 305 8.63 -7.01 16.20
CA LEU A 305 9.22 -6.63 14.91
C LEU A 305 8.16 -6.09 13.95
N ARG A 306 8.54 -5.13 13.13
CA ARG A 306 7.63 -4.48 12.18
C ARG A 306 7.11 -5.44 11.11
N SER A 307 7.94 -6.37 10.64
CA SER A 307 7.57 -7.38 9.63
C SER A 307 8.29 -8.71 9.89
N THR A 308 8.01 -9.72 9.07
CA THR A 308 8.76 -10.99 9.02
C THR A 308 9.92 -10.97 8.02
N ALA A 309 10.11 -9.86 7.27
CA ALA A 309 11.27 -9.67 6.41
C ALA A 309 12.43 -9.08 7.23
N PHE A 310 13.20 -9.96 7.85
CA PHE A 310 14.34 -9.55 8.69
C PHE A 310 15.54 -10.47 8.49
N THR A 311 16.73 -9.92 8.80
CA THR A 311 17.95 -10.69 9.03
C THR A 311 18.34 -10.56 10.49
N VAL A 312 19.18 -11.49 10.97
CA VAL A 312 19.63 -11.53 12.35
C VAL A 312 21.15 -11.37 12.39
N GLU A 313 21.64 -10.50 13.27
CA GLU A 313 23.03 -10.35 13.63
C GLU A 313 23.20 -10.64 15.14
N ALA A 314 24.25 -11.39 15.50
CA ALA A 314 24.57 -11.69 16.89
C ALA A 314 26.07 -11.54 17.09
N ASP A 315 26.48 -10.71 18.08
CA ASP A 315 27.87 -10.33 18.35
C ASP A 315 28.48 -11.00 19.56
N GLY A 316 27.81 -12.03 20.08
CA GLY A 316 28.17 -12.73 21.29
C GLY A 316 27.58 -12.13 22.58
N LYS A 317 27.09 -10.87 22.56
CA LYS A 317 26.50 -10.15 23.70
C LYS A 317 25.07 -9.72 23.46
N SER A 318 24.71 -9.47 22.20
CA SER A 318 23.39 -8.99 21.78
C SER A 318 22.90 -9.77 20.57
N VAL A 319 21.60 -9.64 20.29
CA VAL A 319 20.92 -10.08 19.07
C VAL A 319 20.23 -8.88 18.46
N ALA A 320 20.52 -8.57 17.21
CA ALA A 320 19.90 -7.52 16.45
C ALA A 320 19.07 -8.10 15.29
N PHE A 321 17.84 -7.63 15.15
CA PHE A 321 16.98 -7.89 14.01
C PHE A 321 17.00 -6.67 13.09
N HIS A 322 17.46 -6.84 11.86
CA HIS A 322 17.40 -5.82 10.79
C HIS A 322 16.13 -6.08 9.97
N VAL A 323 15.14 -5.25 10.15
CA VAL A 323 13.78 -5.48 9.62
C VAL A 323 13.50 -4.54 8.47
N THR A 324 12.91 -5.06 7.38
CA THR A 324 12.47 -4.29 6.21
C THR A 324 10.95 -4.29 6.12
N GLY A 325 10.36 -3.12 5.82
CA GLY A 325 8.91 -2.96 5.64
C GLY A 325 8.12 -3.00 6.95
N TYR A 326 6.77 -2.94 6.83
CA TYR A 326 5.87 -2.91 7.99
C TYR A 326 4.53 -3.60 7.69
N GLY A 327 4.16 -4.56 8.52
CA GLY A 327 2.91 -5.29 8.47
C GLY A 327 3.08 -6.77 8.20
N HIS A 328 1.96 -7.46 7.99
CA HIS A 328 1.95 -8.91 7.71
C HIS A 328 2.41 -9.27 6.30
N GLY A 329 2.38 -8.32 5.37
CA GLY A 329 2.90 -8.45 4.02
C GLY A 329 1.93 -9.03 2.99
N VAL A 330 0.74 -9.48 3.36
CA VAL A 330 -0.24 -10.09 2.44
C VAL A 330 -1.15 -9.04 1.82
N GLY A 331 -1.51 -9.19 0.55
CA GLY A 331 -2.42 -8.30 -0.18
C GLY A 331 -1.80 -6.95 -0.52
N MET A 332 -2.58 -5.87 -0.51
CA MET A 332 -2.13 -4.57 -0.98
C MET A 332 -1.15 -3.91 -0.01
N SER A 333 0.02 -3.47 -0.52
CA SER A 333 0.90 -2.55 0.19
C SER A 333 0.39 -1.13 0.02
N GLN A 334 0.17 -0.40 1.12
CA GLN A 334 -0.33 0.98 1.07
C GLN A 334 0.68 1.94 0.44
N TYR A 335 1.95 1.84 0.82
CA TYR A 335 3.02 2.64 0.19
C TYR A 335 3.26 2.21 -1.25
N GLY A 336 3.21 0.90 -1.56
CA GLY A 336 3.33 0.41 -2.92
C GLY A 336 2.17 0.86 -3.81
N ALA A 337 0.94 0.90 -3.30
CA ALA A 337 -0.22 1.47 -3.98
C ALA A 337 0.00 2.96 -4.31
N ASN A 338 0.62 3.72 -3.38
CA ASN A 338 0.95 5.11 -3.60
C ASN A 338 2.03 5.30 -4.69
N GLU A 339 3.06 4.46 -4.73
CA GLU A 339 4.07 4.50 -5.79
C GLU A 339 3.46 4.15 -7.16
N LEU A 340 2.61 3.11 -7.24
CA LEU A 340 1.90 2.77 -8.48
C LEU A 340 0.98 3.93 -8.94
N ALA A 341 0.34 4.63 -8.02
CA ALA A 341 -0.47 5.81 -8.33
C ALA A 341 0.38 6.98 -8.88
N LYS A 342 1.58 7.22 -8.32
CA LYS A 342 2.56 8.18 -8.84
C LYS A 342 3.05 7.82 -10.25
N GLU A 343 3.13 6.53 -10.57
CA GLU A 343 3.42 6.01 -11.91
C GLU A 343 2.24 6.15 -12.89
N GLY A 344 1.09 6.68 -12.44
CA GLY A 344 -0.10 6.94 -13.25
C GLY A 344 -1.07 5.76 -13.34
N LYS A 345 -0.96 4.75 -12.50
CA LYS A 345 -1.94 3.65 -12.44
C LYS A 345 -3.23 4.10 -11.78
N THR A 346 -4.35 3.66 -12.36
CA THR A 346 -5.67 3.83 -11.78
C THR A 346 -5.86 2.93 -10.56
N TRP A 347 -6.81 3.26 -9.68
CA TRP A 347 -7.13 2.46 -8.50
C TRP A 347 -7.54 1.02 -8.85
N GLN A 348 -8.20 0.81 -10.01
CA GLN A 348 -8.54 -0.53 -10.49
C GLN A 348 -7.28 -1.33 -10.85
N GLU A 349 -6.33 -0.72 -11.56
CA GLU A 349 -5.05 -1.36 -11.90
C GLU A 349 -4.22 -1.66 -10.65
N ILE A 350 -4.26 -0.78 -9.63
CA ILE A 350 -3.59 -0.98 -8.35
C ILE A 350 -4.19 -2.20 -7.62
N LEU A 351 -5.51 -2.30 -7.52
CA LEU A 351 -6.18 -3.44 -6.89
C LEU A 351 -5.89 -4.75 -7.64
N GLN A 352 -5.95 -4.74 -8.98
CA GLN A 352 -5.65 -5.91 -9.81
C GLN A 352 -4.16 -6.28 -9.80
N TRP A 353 -3.26 -5.35 -9.47
CA TRP A 353 -1.86 -5.64 -9.23
C TRP A 353 -1.64 -6.49 -7.98
N TYR A 354 -2.33 -6.14 -6.90
CA TYR A 354 -2.14 -6.79 -5.60
C TYR A 354 -3.05 -8.00 -5.37
N TYR A 355 -4.20 -8.05 -6.01
CA TYR A 355 -5.15 -9.15 -5.89
C TYR A 355 -5.27 -9.87 -7.23
N THR A 356 -4.72 -11.07 -7.30
CA THR A 356 -4.59 -11.82 -8.56
C THR A 356 -5.92 -12.42 -9.01
N GLY A 357 -6.24 -12.28 -10.31
CA GLY A 357 -7.41 -12.91 -10.92
C GLY A 357 -8.76 -12.35 -10.49
N VAL A 358 -8.77 -11.14 -9.90
CA VAL A 358 -9.99 -10.47 -9.44
C VAL A 358 -10.63 -9.61 -10.52
N THR A 359 -11.91 -9.34 -10.34
CA THR A 359 -12.67 -8.34 -11.07
C THR A 359 -13.15 -7.23 -10.12
N ILE A 360 -13.45 -6.05 -10.65
CA ILE A 360 -14.02 -4.94 -9.89
C ILE A 360 -15.42 -4.69 -10.41
N GLY A 361 -16.39 -4.56 -9.52
CA GLY A 361 -17.78 -4.36 -9.88
C GLY A 361 -18.66 -4.05 -8.69
N LEU A 362 -19.95 -3.84 -8.94
CA LEU A 362 -20.96 -3.65 -7.90
C LEU A 362 -21.30 -5.01 -7.25
N TYR A 363 -21.49 -4.97 -5.94
CA TYR A 363 -21.99 -6.10 -5.19
C TYR A 363 -23.35 -5.76 -4.55
N ASN A 364 -24.36 -6.53 -4.86
CA ASN A 364 -25.74 -6.23 -4.44
C ASN A 364 -26.22 -7.11 -3.25
N GLY A 365 -25.32 -7.85 -2.58
CA GLY A 365 -25.64 -8.69 -1.43
C GLY A 365 -26.07 -10.10 -1.81
#